data_76d26fd5a65a65ed7a2fcf9bd792719e
#
_entry.id   76d26fd5a65a65ed7a2fcf9bd792719e
#
_cell.length_a   1.000
_cell.length_b   1.000
_cell.length_c   1.000
_cell.angle_alpha   90.00
_cell.angle_beta   90.00
_cell.angle_gamma   90.00
#
_symmetry.space_group_name_H-M   'P 1'
#
loop_
_entity.id
_entity.type
_entity.pdbx_description
1 polymer ?
#
loop_
_entity_poly.entity_id
_entity_poly.type
_entity_poly.pdbx_seq_one_letter_code
_entity_poly.pdbx_strand_id
1 'polypeptide(L)'
;MKTLLASAVLLLAPLAAHAACAPTDFAIQDFKVAASGAGLGTRMMMKGQVVNHCAEAAAAQISIEAKDASGKVIQEKKGWPAGTTNIAPGQTVDFDLGRLFRYQSDMATYTVSIASVRTW
;
A
#
# COMPACT_ATOMS: atom_id res chain seq x y z
N MET A 1 43.90 40.20 -3.14
CA MET A 1 43.57 39.75 -3.10
C MET A 1 42.82 38.88 -3.05
N LYS A 2 42.37 38.54 -3.02
CA LYS A 2 41.79 37.80 -2.88
C LYS A 2 41.12 36.82 -3.21
N THR A 3 40.76 36.29 -3.20
CA THR A 3 40.26 35.48 -3.42
C THR A 3 39.47 34.68 -3.46
N LEU A 4 39.02 34.38 -3.53
CA LEU A 4 38.26 33.61 -3.56
C LEU A 4 37.67 32.60 -3.70
N LEU A 5 37.38 32.18 -3.68
CA LEU A 5 36.90 31.32 -3.71
C LEU A 5 36.00 30.52 -3.97
N ALA A 6 35.62 30.08 -4.00
CA ALA A 6 34.99 29.39 -4.23
C ALA A 6 34.30 28.55 -4.21
N SER A 7 33.92 28.20 -4.10
CA SER A 7 33.36 27.54 -3.99
C SER A 7 32.67 26.59 -4.24
N ALA A 8 32.48 26.07 -4.46
CA ALA A 8 32.07 25.16 -4.70
C ALA A 8 31.14 24.38 -4.51
N VAL A 9 30.71 24.17 -4.33
CA VAL A 9 29.85 23.56 -4.11
C VAL A 9 29.23 22.54 -4.40
N LEU A 10 29.04 22.00 -4.65
CA LEU A 10 28.53 21.09 -4.83
C LEU A 10 27.57 20.36 -4.83
N LEU A 11 27.13 20.15 -4.75
CA LEU A 11 26.28 19.64 -4.86
C LEU A 11 25.94 18.46 -4.97
N LEU A 12 25.91 17.87 -5.01
CA LEU A 12 25.76 16.71 -5.11
C LEU A 12 24.65 16.13 -4.80
N ALA A 13 24.28 16.03 -4.24
CA ALA A 13 23.18 15.57 -3.81
C ALA A 13 22.52 14.64 -4.60
N PRO A 14 22.15 14.86 -5.46
CA PRO A 14 21.45 14.13 -6.31
C PRO A 14 21.47 12.76 -6.18
N LEU A 15 22.38 12.25 -6.19
CA LEU A 15 22.37 10.97 -6.16
C LEU A 15 21.39 10.43 -5.41
N ALA A 16 21.11 10.87 -4.49
CA ALA A 16 20.28 10.22 -3.64
C ALA A 16 19.04 10.04 -4.30
N ALA A 17 18.83 10.73 -5.17
CA ALA A 17 17.65 10.65 -5.79
C ALA A 17 17.23 9.33 -6.15
N HIS A 18 18.01 8.43 -6.20
CA HIS A 18 17.58 7.14 -6.56
C HIS A 18 17.05 6.34 -5.43
N ALA A 19 16.72 6.96 -4.35
CA ALA A 19 16.11 6.25 -3.26
C ALA A 19 14.88 5.54 -3.78
N ALA A 20 14.68 4.34 -3.35
CA ALA A 20 13.53 3.57 -3.71
C ALA A 20 12.27 4.27 -3.22
N CYS A 21 11.15 3.93 -3.83
CA CYS A 21 9.87 4.43 -3.36
C CYS A 21 9.59 3.98 -1.94
N ALA A 22 8.97 4.81 -1.16
CA ALA A 22 8.61 4.52 0.23
C ALA A 22 7.12 4.21 0.34
N PRO A 23 6.70 3.55 1.40
CA PRO A 23 5.26 3.33 1.62
C PRO A 23 4.44 4.61 1.59
N THR A 24 5.00 5.73 2.05
CA THR A 24 4.28 7.00 2.03
C THR A 24 4.11 7.58 0.63
N ASP A 25 4.76 7.01 -0.37
CA ASP A 25 4.57 7.42 -1.75
C ASP A 25 3.34 6.79 -2.39
N PHE A 26 2.68 5.87 -1.69
CA PHE A 26 1.49 5.21 -2.20
C PHE A 26 0.28 5.62 -1.36
N ALA A 27 -0.85 5.74 -2.01
CA ALA A 27 -2.10 6.09 -1.33
C ALA A 27 -3.16 5.05 -1.65
N ILE A 28 -3.99 4.77 -0.67
CA ILE A 28 -5.13 3.88 -0.84
C ILE A 28 -6.37 4.74 -0.93
N GLN A 29 -7.21 4.44 -1.93
CA GLN A 29 -8.44 5.19 -2.17
C GLN A 29 -9.63 4.26 -2.21
N ASP A 30 -10.79 4.79 -1.84
CA ASP A 30 -12.08 4.12 -2.00
C ASP A 30 -12.12 2.71 -1.42
N PHE A 31 -11.53 2.52 -0.28
CA PHE A 31 -11.53 1.21 0.36
C PHE A 31 -12.92 0.90 0.92
N LYS A 32 -13.46 -0.24 0.52
CA LYS A 32 -14.78 -0.68 0.94
C LYS A 32 -14.75 -2.17 1.27
N VAL A 33 -15.48 -2.54 2.30
CA VAL A 33 -15.61 -3.93 2.70
C VAL A 33 -17.06 -4.32 2.61
N ALA A 34 -17.32 -5.48 2.04
CA ALA A 34 -18.67 -6.04 1.96
C ALA A 34 -18.59 -7.55 2.14
N ALA A 35 -19.68 -8.12 2.61
CA ALA A 35 -19.79 -9.55 2.74
C ALA A 35 -21.10 -9.98 2.09
N SER A 36 -21.07 -11.12 1.40
CA SER A 36 -22.27 -11.65 0.75
C SER A 36 -22.32 -13.16 0.95
N GLY A 37 -23.52 -13.72 0.90
CA GLY A 37 -23.73 -15.11 1.15
C GLY A 37 -24.15 -15.34 2.59
N ALA A 38 -24.15 -16.59 3.02
CA ALA A 38 -24.60 -16.95 4.36
C ALA A 38 -23.78 -18.13 4.89
N GLY A 39 -23.60 -18.13 6.20
CA GLY A 39 -22.92 -19.22 6.86
C GLY A 39 -21.52 -19.43 6.34
N LEU A 40 -21.15 -20.67 6.10
CA LEU A 40 -19.80 -20.99 5.63
C LEU A 40 -19.54 -20.53 4.20
N GLY A 41 -20.60 -20.18 3.46
CA GLY A 41 -20.47 -19.69 2.11
C GLY A 41 -20.31 -18.18 2.02
N THR A 42 -20.16 -17.48 3.14
CA THR A 42 -20.02 -16.05 3.12
C THR A 42 -18.69 -15.66 2.47
N ARG A 43 -18.78 -14.78 1.47
CA ARG A 43 -17.61 -14.27 0.79
C ARG A 43 -17.39 -12.83 1.18
N MET A 44 -16.14 -12.46 1.34
CA MET A 44 -15.80 -11.09 1.64
C MET A 44 -15.24 -10.40 0.41
N MET A 45 -15.56 -9.12 0.27
CA MET A 45 -14.95 -8.25 -0.72
C MET A 45 -14.29 -7.12 0.03
N MET A 46 -13.02 -6.90 -0.28
CA MET A 46 -12.24 -5.82 0.31
C MET A 46 -11.58 -5.10 -0.83
N LYS A 47 -12.33 -4.17 -1.41
CA LYS A 47 -11.96 -3.50 -2.63
C LYS A 47 -11.43 -2.11 -2.38
N GLY A 48 -10.48 -1.71 -3.17
CA GLY A 48 -9.95 -0.37 -3.13
C GLY A 48 -9.04 -0.15 -4.30
N GLN A 49 -8.35 0.96 -4.25
CA GLN A 49 -7.39 1.33 -5.28
C GLN A 49 -6.11 1.77 -4.60
N VAL A 50 -4.99 1.47 -5.24
CA VAL A 50 -3.71 1.98 -4.78
C VAL A 50 -3.12 2.83 -5.89
N VAL A 51 -2.61 3.99 -5.53
CA VAL A 51 -2.03 4.96 -6.46
C VAL A 51 -0.56 5.12 -6.14
N ASN A 52 0.27 5.09 -7.18
CA ASN A 52 1.70 5.34 -7.02
C ASN A 52 1.98 6.83 -7.25
N HIS A 53 2.36 7.54 -6.19
CA HIS A 53 2.79 8.94 -6.29
C HIS A 53 4.30 9.08 -6.30
N CYS A 54 5.02 7.97 -6.37
CA CYS A 54 6.47 8.01 -6.47
C CYS A 54 6.88 8.41 -7.89
N ALA A 55 8.09 8.92 -8.04
CA ALA A 55 8.60 9.27 -9.35
C ALA A 55 9.02 8.05 -10.16
N GLU A 56 9.07 6.88 -9.54
CA GLU A 56 9.50 5.64 -10.17
C GLU A 56 8.45 4.57 -10.05
N ALA A 57 8.50 3.60 -10.95
CA ALA A 57 7.60 2.45 -10.89
C ALA A 57 8.01 1.53 -9.74
N ALA A 58 7.06 1.07 -8.98
CA ALA A 58 7.30 0.15 -7.87
C ALA A 58 6.00 -0.55 -7.50
N ALA A 59 6.10 -1.64 -6.77
CA ALA A 59 4.94 -2.38 -6.31
C ALA A 59 4.72 -2.12 -4.82
N ALA A 60 3.47 -2.09 -4.42
CA ALA A 60 3.10 -1.88 -3.03
C ALA A 60 2.36 -3.10 -2.49
N GLN A 61 2.71 -3.49 -1.30
CA GLN A 61 1.99 -4.54 -0.58
C GLN A 61 0.99 -3.89 0.34
N ILE A 62 -0.24 -4.36 0.29
CA ILE A 62 -1.33 -3.85 1.12
C ILE A 62 -1.51 -4.80 2.30
N SER A 63 -1.68 -4.24 3.49
CA SER A 63 -2.05 -4.99 4.68
C SER A 63 -3.45 -4.59 5.10
N ILE A 64 -4.30 -5.56 5.37
CA ILE A 64 -5.63 -5.32 5.88
C ILE A 64 -5.77 -6.06 7.20
N GLU A 65 -6.21 -5.36 8.23
CA GLU A 65 -6.49 -5.94 9.53
C GLU A 65 -7.98 -5.91 9.78
N ALA A 66 -8.54 -7.05 10.14
CA ALA A 66 -9.94 -7.14 10.59
C ALA A 66 -9.92 -7.16 12.11
N LYS A 67 -10.71 -6.31 12.73
CA LYS A 67 -10.75 -6.15 14.18
C LYS A 67 -12.15 -6.41 14.70
N ASP A 68 -12.24 -6.92 15.93
CA ASP A 68 -13.52 -7.08 16.60
C ASP A 68 -13.98 -5.77 17.22
N ALA A 69 -15.13 -5.80 17.90
CA ALA A 69 -15.71 -4.58 18.47
C ALA A 69 -14.83 -3.95 19.57
N SER A 70 -13.90 -4.71 20.14
CA SER A 70 -13.01 -4.17 21.16
C SER A 70 -11.74 -3.59 20.55
N GLY A 71 -11.58 -3.69 19.22
CA GLY A 71 -10.40 -3.20 18.55
C GLY A 71 -9.27 -4.21 18.44
N LYS A 72 -9.52 -5.47 18.83
CA LYS A 72 -8.51 -6.49 18.74
C LYS A 72 -8.44 -7.03 17.32
N VAL A 73 -7.22 -7.16 16.81
CA VAL A 73 -7.01 -7.73 15.48
C VAL A 73 -7.28 -9.23 15.55
N ILE A 74 -8.22 -9.68 14.72
CA ILE A 74 -8.59 -11.11 14.66
C ILE A 74 -8.11 -11.77 13.38
N GLN A 75 -7.87 -11.00 12.32
CA GLN A 75 -7.21 -11.50 11.12
C GLN A 75 -6.39 -10.38 10.50
N GLU A 76 -5.27 -10.74 9.94
CA GLU A 76 -4.46 -9.81 9.15
C GLU A 76 -3.97 -10.55 7.92
N LYS A 77 -4.13 -9.93 6.75
CA LYS A 77 -3.65 -10.50 5.50
C LYS A 77 -2.96 -9.43 4.68
N LYS A 78 -1.99 -9.86 3.92
CA LYS A 78 -1.22 -8.97 3.05
C LYS A 78 -1.29 -9.49 1.62
N GLY A 79 -1.31 -8.57 0.67
CA GLY A 79 -1.33 -8.94 -0.73
C GLY A 79 -0.71 -7.87 -1.59
N TRP A 80 -0.34 -8.27 -2.80
CA TRP A 80 0.25 -7.38 -3.79
C TRP A 80 -0.78 -7.13 -4.90
N PRO A 81 -1.41 -5.96 -4.94
CA PRO A 81 -2.48 -5.69 -5.92
C PRO A 81 -2.06 -5.92 -7.36
N ALA A 82 -0.86 -5.57 -7.72
CA ALA A 82 -0.37 -5.74 -9.07
C ALA A 82 0.49 -6.99 -9.23
N GLY A 83 0.47 -7.90 -8.25
CA GLY A 83 1.27 -9.12 -8.32
C GLY A 83 2.75 -8.79 -8.38
N THR A 84 3.44 -9.36 -9.36
CA THR A 84 4.88 -9.13 -9.53
C THR A 84 5.15 -8.02 -10.54
N THR A 85 4.19 -7.12 -10.74
CA THR A 85 4.32 -6.01 -11.67
C THR A 85 4.49 -4.71 -10.90
N ASN A 86 5.36 -3.85 -11.38
CA ASN A 86 5.50 -2.53 -10.80
C ASN A 86 4.37 -1.62 -11.29
N ILE A 87 3.91 -0.75 -10.41
CA ILE A 87 2.89 0.23 -10.73
C ILE A 87 3.61 1.49 -11.21
N ALA A 88 3.26 1.96 -12.39
CA ALA A 88 3.93 3.13 -12.96
C ALA A 88 3.60 4.40 -12.16
N PRO A 89 4.46 5.42 -12.20
CA PRO A 89 4.18 6.69 -11.53
C PRO A 89 2.82 7.24 -11.99
N GLY A 90 2.00 7.61 -11.01
CA GLY A 90 0.67 8.15 -11.28
C GLY A 90 -0.39 7.13 -11.62
N GLN A 91 -0.02 5.88 -11.78
CA GLN A 91 -0.97 4.82 -12.11
C GLN A 91 -1.79 4.42 -10.89
N THR A 92 -3.04 4.11 -11.13
CA THR A 92 -3.96 3.58 -10.11
C THR A 92 -4.27 2.12 -10.45
N VAL A 93 -4.23 1.26 -9.46
CA VAL A 93 -4.52 -0.16 -9.63
C VAL A 93 -5.62 -0.56 -8.66
N ASP A 94 -6.63 -1.26 -9.18
CA ASP A 94 -7.72 -1.78 -8.35
C ASP A 94 -7.25 -3.03 -7.64
N PHE A 95 -7.77 -3.26 -6.43
CA PHE A 95 -7.53 -4.51 -5.74
C PHE A 95 -8.78 -5.00 -5.02
N ASP A 96 -8.81 -6.29 -4.75
CA ASP A 96 -9.82 -6.92 -3.91
C ASP A 96 -9.11 -8.06 -3.19
N LEU A 97 -8.87 -7.89 -1.91
CA LEU A 97 -8.17 -8.88 -1.11
C LEU A 97 -9.12 -9.70 -0.23
N GLY A 98 -10.42 -9.57 -0.46
CA GLY A 98 -11.39 -10.24 0.39
C GLY A 98 -11.25 -11.75 0.38
N ARG A 99 -10.82 -12.34 -0.73
CA ARG A 99 -10.68 -13.80 -0.81
C ARG A 99 -9.61 -14.36 0.12
N LEU A 100 -8.73 -13.51 0.62
CA LEU A 100 -7.68 -13.95 1.55
C LEU A 100 -8.25 -14.10 2.96
N PHE A 101 -9.42 -13.55 3.21
CA PHE A 101 -10.02 -13.54 4.52
C PHE A 101 -11.09 -14.63 4.64
N ARG A 102 -11.23 -15.12 5.85
CA ARG A 102 -12.33 -16.01 6.18
C ARG A 102 -13.28 -15.20 7.03
N TYR A 103 -14.53 -15.09 6.59
CA TYR A 103 -15.52 -14.30 7.32
C TYR A 103 -15.68 -14.81 8.76
N GLN A 104 -15.75 -13.88 9.69
CA GLN A 104 -16.07 -14.15 11.09
C GLN A 104 -17.11 -13.13 11.54
N SER A 105 -18.12 -13.61 12.27
CA SER A 105 -19.23 -12.75 12.68
C SER A 105 -18.82 -11.66 13.66
N ASP A 106 -17.67 -11.80 14.33
CA ASP A 106 -17.19 -10.78 15.25
C ASP A 106 -16.33 -9.71 14.57
N MET A 107 -16.16 -9.78 13.27
CA MET A 107 -15.48 -8.72 12.54
C MET A 107 -16.31 -7.45 12.61
N ALA A 108 -15.72 -6.38 13.12
CA ALA A 108 -16.41 -5.11 13.33
C ALA A 108 -15.82 -3.97 12.52
N THR A 109 -14.50 -3.87 12.45
CA THR A 109 -13.84 -2.78 11.74
C THR A 109 -12.66 -3.31 10.95
N TYR A 110 -12.25 -2.54 9.95
CA TYR A 110 -11.15 -2.93 9.08
C TYR A 110 -10.23 -1.74 8.88
N THR A 111 -8.93 -1.99 8.93
CA THR A 111 -7.94 -0.96 8.62
C THR A 111 -7.07 -1.45 7.48
N VAL A 112 -6.75 -0.55 6.57
CA VAL A 112 -5.93 -0.87 5.41
C VAL A 112 -4.74 0.06 5.38
N SER A 113 -3.58 -0.48 5.03
CA SER A 113 -2.36 0.31 5.00
C SER A 113 -1.39 -0.27 3.97
N ILE A 114 -0.37 0.51 3.65
CA ILE A 114 0.72 0.03 2.81
C ILE A 114 1.74 -0.63 3.74
N ALA A 115 1.98 -1.91 3.53
CA ALA A 115 2.87 -2.67 4.40
C ALA A 115 4.32 -2.56 3.95
N SER A 116 4.57 -2.61 2.65
CA SER A 116 5.93 -2.52 2.14
C SER A 116 5.89 -2.15 0.66
N VAL A 117 7.02 -1.77 0.14
CA VAL A 117 7.18 -1.38 -1.25
C VAL A 117 8.43 -2.06 -1.78
N ARG A 118 8.36 -2.51 -3.02
CA ARG A 118 9.52 -3.09 -3.67
C ARG A 118 9.48 -2.84 -5.18
N THR A 119 10.63 -2.97 -5.79
CA THR A 119 10.74 -2.94 -7.25
C THR A 119 11.05 -4.35 -7.71
N TRP A 120 10.21 -4.87 -8.58
CA TRP A 120 10.41 -6.20 -9.16
C TRP A 120 11.46 -6.18 -10.25
#